data_334a4631c60c3841c444f643fd2dbfd8
#
_entry.id   334a4631c60c3841c444f643fd2dbfd8
#
_cell.length_a   1.000
_cell.length_b   1.000
_cell.length_c   1.000
_cell.angle_alpha   90.00
_cell.angle_beta   90.00
_cell.angle_gamma   90.00
#
_symmetry.space_group_name_H-M   'P 1'
#
loop_
_entity.id
_entity.type
_entity.pdbx_description
1 polymer ?
#
loop_
_entity_poly.entity_id
_entity_poly.type
_entity_poly.pdbx_seq_one_letter_code
_entity_poly.pdbx_strand_id
1 'polypeptide(L)'
;MSFFKRLKEKIFGRKKTEEEKQLDEIAKEKKELEKQKQELKEEKIDKYVAGLSKANISLSEQLIELQKSKLKVDEEYFEELEEILIMSDISPFFVDVIIDELKKEVKKQNISDSKLINELIADKMYTIYANRSIINTHLNIKEDRLNIILMIGVNGSGKTTSISKIANKLKKEGKKILIAAGDTFRAAAVEQLEIWANRVGADILKPNPNEFDPGSVVYRALEKAEAENYDVLIIDTAGRLQNKVNLMNELKKVNKIIQNKYPDAPHESLLVLDATTGQNGISQAKHFKEATPVSGIVLTKMDGTSKGGIIFSIKDELDMDVKLIGLGEKIDDLQEFDLDNFIYALTKDLIKEYEQQ
;
A
#
# COMPACT_ATOMS: atom_id res chain seq x y z
N MET A 1 14.86 -38.61 -55.58
CA MET A 1 14.56 -37.57 -54.54
C MET A 1 13.07 -37.60 -54.31
N SER A 2 12.69 -37.83 -53.05
CA SER A 2 11.28 -38.02 -52.64
C SER A 2 10.45 -36.76 -52.88
N PHE A 3 9.22 -36.89 -53.35
CA PHE A 3 8.20 -35.86 -53.54
C PHE A 3 8.01 -34.98 -52.29
N PHE A 4 8.10 -35.58 -51.13
CA PHE A 4 8.05 -34.88 -49.84
C PHE A 4 9.20 -33.89 -49.62
N LYS A 5 10.40 -34.13 -50.16
CA LYS A 5 11.53 -33.21 -50.05
C LYS A 5 11.32 -31.94 -50.88
N ARG A 6 10.75 -32.10 -52.09
CA ARG A 6 10.37 -30.97 -52.96
C ARG A 6 9.19 -30.17 -52.41
N LEU A 7 8.24 -30.83 -51.72
CA LEU A 7 7.10 -30.15 -51.07
C LEU A 7 7.57 -29.34 -49.86
N LYS A 8 8.50 -29.90 -49.08
CA LYS A 8 9.11 -29.23 -47.92
C LYS A 8 9.94 -28.02 -48.37
N GLU A 9 10.72 -28.12 -49.43
CA GLU A 9 11.47 -26.98 -49.99
C GLU A 9 10.57 -25.90 -50.57
N LYS A 10 9.43 -26.25 -51.16
CA LYS A 10 8.43 -25.28 -51.65
C LYS A 10 7.68 -24.58 -50.53
N ILE A 11 7.44 -25.24 -49.40
CA ILE A 11 6.74 -24.67 -48.24
C ILE A 11 7.71 -23.83 -47.40
N PHE A 12 8.95 -24.31 -47.18
CA PHE A 12 9.97 -23.62 -46.40
C PHE A 12 10.78 -22.58 -47.19
N GLY A 13 10.72 -22.59 -48.52
CA GLY A 13 11.40 -21.66 -49.41
C GLY A 13 10.57 -20.42 -49.77
N ARG A 14 9.31 -20.34 -49.36
CA ARG A 14 8.49 -19.16 -49.62
C ARG A 14 8.98 -18.01 -48.72
N LYS A 15 9.58 -16.98 -49.33
CA LYS A 15 9.87 -15.74 -48.58
C LYS A 15 8.55 -15.25 -47.98
N LYS A 16 8.52 -15.14 -46.67
CA LYS A 16 7.38 -14.55 -45.96
C LYS A 16 7.04 -13.19 -46.57
N THR A 17 5.78 -12.95 -46.80
CA THR A 17 5.31 -11.63 -47.21
C THR A 17 5.63 -10.59 -46.15
N GLU A 18 5.67 -9.32 -46.53
CA GLU A 18 5.91 -8.20 -45.61
C GLU A 18 4.87 -8.22 -44.45
N GLU A 19 3.62 -8.56 -44.78
CA GLU A 19 2.53 -8.71 -43.81
C GLU A 19 2.76 -9.88 -42.81
N GLU A 20 3.25 -11.03 -43.29
CA GLU A 20 3.58 -12.18 -42.44
C GLU A 20 4.76 -11.90 -41.51
N LYS A 21 5.71 -11.09 -41.94
CA LYS A 21 6.82 -10.63 -41.07
C LYS A 21 6.35 -9.68 -40.00
N GLN A 22 5.47 -8.71 -40.36
CA GLN A 22 4.86 -7.80 -39.40
C GLN A 22 4.01 -8.51 -38.33
N LEU A 23 3.23 -9.53 -38.76
CA LEU A 23 2.45 -10.37 -37.87
C LEU A 23 3.34 -11.18 -36.92
N ASP A 24 4.47 -11.72 -37.40
CA ASP A 24 5.44 -12.43 -36.57
C ASP A 24 6.15 -11.47 -35.57
N GLU A 25 6.44 -10.24 -35.97
CA GLU A 25 7.02 -9.22 -35.09
C GLU A 25 6.03 -8.81 -33.98
N ILE A 26 4.80 -8.50 -34.34
CA ILE A 26 3.72 -8.20 -33.39
C ILE A 26 3.49 -9.38 -32.43
N ALA A 27 3.54 -10.61 -32.91
CA ALA A 27 3.39 -11.80 -32.07
C ALA A 27 4.57 -11.99 -31.09
N LYS A 28 5.80 -11.63 -31.51
CA LYS A 28 6.97 -11.63 -30.63
C LYS A 28 6.90 -10.53 -29.57
N GLU A 29 6.55 -9.32 -29.98
CA GLU A 29 6.37 -8.19 -29.05
C GLU A 29 5.29 -8.47 -27.99
N LYS A 30 4.15 -9.07 -28.41
CA LYS A 30 3.12 -9.49 -27.46
C LYS A 30 3.62 -10.52 -26.46
N LYS A 31 4.36 -11.54 -26.93
CA LYS A 31 4.96 -12.55 -26.04
C LYS A 31 5.97 -11.96 -25.07
N GLU A 32 6.75 -11.01 -25.53
CA GLU A 32 7.75 -10.33 -24.70
C GLU A 32 7.08 -9.44 -23.66
N LEU A 33 6.03 -8.72 -24.05
CA LEU A 33 5.21 -7.92 -23.15
C LEU A 33 4.48 -8.78 -22.10
N GLU A 34 3.94 -9.93 -22.49
CA GLU A 34 3.33 -10.88 -21.54
C GLU A 34 4.35 -11.42 -20.54
N LYS A 35 5.55 -11.76 -21.01
CA LYS A 35 6.64 -12.21 -20.15
C LYS A 35 7.07 -11.13 -19.16
N GLN A 36 7.25 -9.89 -19.61
CA GLN A 36 7.58 -8.75 -18.74
C GLN A 36 6.48 -8.48 -17.69
N LYS A 37 5.20 -8.58 -18.09
CA LYS A 37 4.08 -8.46 -17.15
C LYS A 37 4.09 -9.55 -16.09
N GLN A 38 4.42 -10.78 -16.48
CA GLN A 38 4.50 -11.91 -15.56
C GLN A 38 5.67 -11.72 -14.58
N GLU A 39 6.86 -11.34 -15.07
CA GLU A 39 8.03 -11.06 -14.23
C GLU A 39 7.76 -9.92 -13.21
N LEU A 40 7.10 -8.84 -13.65
CA LEU A 40 6.69 -7.75 -12.76
C LEU A 40 5.69 -8.19 -11.70
N LYS A 41 4.75 -9.08 -12.07
CA LYS A 41 3.78 -9.63 -11.12
C LYS A 41 4.46 -10.50 -10.07
N GLU A 42 5.38 -11.38 -10.49
CA GLU A 42 6.16 -12.23 -9.59
C GLU A 42 7.03 -11.39 -8.64
N GLU A 43 7.75 -10.37 -9.15
CA GLU A 43 8.52 -9.45 -8.33
C GLU A 43 7.66 -8.73 -7.27
N LYS A 44 6.44 -8.33 -7.64
CA LYS A 44 5.50 -7.69 -6.71
C LYS A 44 5.08 -8.66 -5.60
N ILE A 45 4.74 -9.91 -5.95
CA ILE A 45 4.39 -10.95 -4.99
C ILE A 45 5.56 -11.21 -4.03
N ASP A 46 6.78 -11.35 -4.55
CA ASP A 46 7.97 -11.58 -3.74
C ASP A 46 8.23 -10.47 -2.73
N LYS A 47 8.00 -9.21 -3.12
CA LYS A 47 8.09 -8.06 -2.18
C LYS A 47 7.06 -8.15 -1.06
N TYR A 48 5.82 -8.53 -1.36
CA TYR A 48 4.78 -8.74 -0.34
C TYR A 48 5.16 -9.90 0.59
N VAL A 49 5.60 -11.03 0.04
CA VAL A 49 6.04 -12.20 0.81
C VAL A 49 7.21 -11.86 1.73
N ALA A 50 8.21 -11.15 1.24
CA ALA A 50 9.34 -10.73 2.05
C ALA A 50 8.95 -9.72 3.15
N GLY A 51 8.15 -8.71 2.78
CA GLY A 51 7.72 -7.65 3.70
C GLY A 51 6.74 -8.12 4.77
N LEU A 52 5.95 -9.15 4.51
CA LEU A 52 4.98 -9.70 5.46
C LEU A 52 5.47 -10.99 6.15
N SER A 53 6.73 -11.38 5.96
CA SER A 53 7.24 -12.67 6.46
C SER A 53 7.07 -12.85 7.97
N LYS A 54 7.33 -11.82 8.78
CA LYS A 54 7.16 -11.89 10.24
C LYS A 54 5.69 -12.05 10.64
N ALA A 55 4.79 -11.32 9.98
CA ALA A 55 3.35 -11.41 10.25
C ALA A 55 2.79 -12.77 9.81
N ASN A 56 3.22 -13.28 8.65
CA ASN A 56 2.84 -14.60 8.17
C ASN A 56 3.30 -15.70 9.11
N ILE A 57 4.60 -15.72 9.50
CA ILE A 57 5.14 -16.73 10.42
C ILE A 57 4.36 -16.71 11.75
N SER A 58 4.17 -15.53 12.34
CA SER A 58 3.46 -15.39 13.62
C SER A 58 2.03 -15.92 13.57
N LEU A 59 1.27 -15.56 12.52
CA LEU A 59 -0.11 -16.02 12.36
C LEU A 59 -0.16 -17.52 12.04
N SER A 60 0.69 -17.99 11.14
CA SER A 60 0.72 -19.39 10.72
C SER A 60 1.11 -20.32 11.86
N GLU A 61 2.14 -19.98 12.66
CA GLU A 61 2.54 -20.79 13.82
C GLU A 61 1.41 -20.94 14.84
N GLN A 62 0.71 -19.87 15.18
CA GLN A 62 -0.42 -19.89 16.12
C GLN A 62 -1.58 -20.73 15.59
N LEU A 63 -1.94 -20.60 14.31
CA LEU A 63 -3.02 -21.39 13.72
C LEU A 63 -2.66 -22.87 13.57
N ILE A 64 -1.41 -23.19 13.26
CA ILE A 64 -0.92 -24.58 13.23
C ILE A 64 -0.93 -25.20 14.65
N GLU A 65 -0.56 -24.42 15.67
CA GLU A 65 -0.61 -24.88 17.06
C GLU A 65 -2.05 -25.14 17.51
N LEU A 66 -2.98 -24.24 17.17
CA LEU A 66 -4.42 -24.43 17.39
C LEU A 66 -4.92 -25.74 16.78
N GLN A 67 -4.54 -26.03 15.53
CA GLN A 67 -4.93 -27.27 14.84
C GLN A 67 -4.35 -28.54 15.48
N LYS A 68 -3.14 -28.45 16.02
CA LYS A 68 -2.52 -29.58 16.73
C LYS A 68 -3.18 -29.83 18.09
N SER A 69 -3.57 -28.77 18.79
CA SER A 69 -4.23 -28.83 20.10
C SER A 69 -5.71 -29.23 19.99
N LYS A 70 -6.40 -28.74 18.95
CA LYS A 70 -7.83 -28.93 18.71
C LYS A 70 -8.08 -29.63 17.37
N LEU A 71 -8.27 -30.94 17.42
CA LEU A 71 -8.56 -31.72 16.21
C LEU A 71 -10.00 -31.56 15.71
N LYS A 72 -10.93 -31.11 16.57
CA LYS A 72 -12.34 -30.89 16.23
C LYS A 72 -12.64 -29.43 16.18
N VAL A 73 -13.52 -29.08 15.25
CA VAL A 73 -14.05 -27.72 15.08
C VAL A 73 -15.32 -27.59 15.93
N ASP A 74 -15.12 -27.17 17.17
CA ASP A 74 -16.19 -26.91 18.13
C ASP A 74 -16.14 -25.44 18.63
N GLU A 75 -16.95 -25.10 19.63
CA GLU A 75 -17.00 -23.73 20.14
C GLU A 75 -15.67 -23.29 20.74
N GLU A 76 -14.98 -24.18 21.47
CA GLU A 76 -13.68 -23.92 22.07
C GLU A 76 -12.60 -23.64 21.01
N TYR A 77 -12.67 -24.31 19.85
CA TYR A 77 -11.81 -24.00 18.70
C TYR A 77 -12.02 -22.56 18.19
N PHE A 78 -13.28 -22.12 18.09
CA PHE A 78 -13.59 -20.77 17.61
C PHE A 78 -13.21 -19.68 18.63
N GLU A 79 -13.32 -19.95 19.93
CA GLU A 79 -12.86 -19.02 20.98
C GLU A 79 -11.34 -18.81 20.89
N GLU A 80 -10.55 -19.89 20.76
CA GLU A 80 -9.09 -19.78 20.60
C GLU A 80 -8.71 -19.12 19.26
N LEU A 81 -9.43 -19.40 18.17
CA LEU A 81 -9.22 -18.73 16.88
C LEU A 81 -9.48 -17.23 16.96
N GLU A 82 -10.54 -16.82 17.66
CA GLU A 82 -10.85 -15.42 17.92
C GLU A 82 -9.70 -14.69 18.63
N GLU A 83 -9.15 -15.30 19.69
CA GLU A 83 -8.00 -14.75 20.41
C GLU A 83 -6.77 -14.57 19.50
N ILE A 84 -6.45 -15.57 18.67
CA ILE A 84 -5.33 -15.51 17.72
C ILE A 84 -5.51 -14.34 16.74
N LEU A 85 -6.69 -14.16 16.18
CA LEU A 85 -6.97 -13.09 15.22
C LEU A 85 -6.90 -11.70 15.89
N ILE A 86 -7.41 -11.55 17.11
CA ILE A 86 -7.29 -10.29 17.89
C ILE A 86 -5.82 -10.02 18.22
N MET A 87 -5.05 -11.02 18.64
CA MET A 87 -3.62 -10.88 18.92
C MET A 87 -2.79 -10.47 17.67
N SER A 88 -3.31 -10.72 16.48
CA SER A 88 -2.73 -10.30 15.20
C SER A 88 -3.10 -8.86 14.82
N ASP A 89 -3.68 -8.05 15.72
CA ASP A 89 -4.15 -6.68 15.54
C ASP A 89 -5.34 -6.53 14.57
N ILE A 90 -6.14 -7.58 14.38
CA ILE A 90 -7.44 -7.46 13.70
C ILE A 90 -8.45 -6.89 14.70
N SER A 91 -9.30 -5.94 14.26
CA SER A 91 -10.31 -5.34 15.13
C SER A 91 -11.30 -6.40 15.64
N PRO A 92 -11.75 -6.32 16.91
CA PRO A 92 -12.71 -7.29 17.46
C PRO A 92 -13.96 -7.43 16.60
N PHE A 93 -14.51 -6.33 16.11
CA PHE A 93 -15.70 -6.36 15.26
C PHE A 93 -15.45 -7.12 13.94
N PHE A 94 -14.27 -6.96 13.33
CA PHE A 94 -13.93 -7.69 12.10
C PHE A 94 -13.73 -9.19 12.39
N VAL A 95 -13.14 -9.51 13.55
CA VAL A 95 -12.98 -10.89 14.02
C VAL A 95 -14.33 -11.55 14.25
N ASP A 96 -15.27 -10.88 14.94
CA ASP A 96 -16.63 -11.40 15.16
C ASP A 96 -17.29 -11.80 13.82
N VAL A 97 -17.18 -10.93 12.79
CA VAL A 97 -17.73 -11.21 11.46
C VAL A 97 -17.04 -12.40 10.81
N ILE A 98 -15.71 -12.52 10.91
CA ILE A 98 -14.97 -13.68 10.39
C ILE A 98 -15.46 -14.97 11.07
N ILE A 99 -15.50 -14.99 12.39
CA ILE A 99 -15.91 -16.17 13.18
C ILE A 99 -17.33 -16.58 12.83
N ASP A 100 -18.25 -15.64 12.76
CA ASP A 100 -19.66 -15.93 12.40
C ASP A 100 -19.77 -16.52 10.99
N GLU A 101 -19.06 -15.98 10.01
CA GLU A 101 -19.05 -16.51 8.65
C GLU A 101 -18.38 -17.87 8.56
N LEU A 102 -17.29 -18.11 9.31
CA LEU A 102 -16.65 -19.42 9.41
C LEU A 102 -17.58 -20.45 10.04
N LYS A 103 -18.26 -20.13 11.14
CA LYS A 103 -19.26 -21.02 11.79
C LYS A 103 -20.38 -21.43 10.85
N LYS A 104 -20.88 -20.48 10.04
CA LYS A 104 -21.92 -20.76 9.02
C LYS A 104 -21.39 -21.72 7.94
N GLU A 105 -20.20 -21.47 7.41
CA GLU A 105 -19.65 -22.26 6.33
C GLU A 105 -19.24 -23.67 6.80
N VAL A 106 -18.63 -23.79 7.97
CA VAL A 106 -18.30 -25.07 8.62
C VAL A 106 -19.54 -25.93 8.81
N LYS A 107 -20.65 -25.33 9.28
CA LYS A 107 -21.93 -26.04 9.45
C LYS A 107 -22.53 -26.46 8.11
N LYS A 108 -22.48 -25.60 7.09
CA LYS A 108 -23.01 -25.85 5.74
C LYS A 108 -22.26 -26.97 5.03
N GLN A 109 -20.93 -27.02 5.16
CA GLN A 109 -20.07 -28.02 4.53
C GLN A 109 -19.84 -29.25 5.39
N ASN A 110 -20.38 -29.31 6.63
CA ASN A 110 -20.15 -30.35 7.63
C ASN A 110 -18.66 -30.61 7.91
N ILE A 111 -17.86 -29.54 8.00
CA ILE A 111 -16.43 -29.62 8.29
C ILE A 111 -16.25 -29.95 9.77
N SER A 112 -15.53 -31.03 10.05
CA SER A 112 -15.18 -31.47 11.41
C SER A 112 -13.69 -31.46 11.68
N ASP A 113 -12.86 -31.42 10.64
CA ASP A 113 -11.40 -31.41 10.72
C ASP A 113 -10.89 -29.94 10.67
N SER A 114 -10.17 -29.56 11.71
CA SER A 114 -9.60 -28.21 11.84
C SER A 114 -8.64 -27.84 10.71
N LYS A 115 -8.01 -28.81 10.06
CA LYS A 115 -7.11 -28.56 8.92
C LYS A 115 -7.79 -27.93 7.71
N LEU A 116 -9.08 -28.23 7.51
CA LEU A 116 -9.85 -27.71 6.38
C LEU A 116 -10.27 -26.23 6.56
N ILE A 117 -10.02 -25.65 7.73
CA ILE A 117 -10.44 -24.25 8.02
C ILE A 117 -9.45 -23.21 7.49
N ASN A 118 -8.19 -23.56 7.27
CA ASN A 118 -7.17 -22.57 6.87
C ASN A 118 -7.52 -21.82 5.57
N GLU A 119 -7.94 -22.55 4.55
CA GLU A 119 -8.37 -21.93 3.28
C GLU A 119 -9.61 -21.05 3.49
N LEU A 120 -10.53 -21.51 4.36
CA LEU A 120 -11.73 -20.73 4.69
C LEU A 120 -11.39 -19.43 5.44
N ILE A 121 -10.40 -19.45 6.33
CA ILE A 121 -9.94 -18.24 7.02
C ILE A 121 -9.44 -17.22 5.99
N ALA A 122 -8.55 -17.62 5.09
CA ALA A 122 -8.04 -16.74 4.04
C ALA A 122 -9.16 -16.21 3.13
N ASP A 123 -10.08 -17.07 2.70
CA ASP A 123 -11.24 -16.71 1.88
C ASP A 123 -12.15 -15.69 2.61
N LYS A 124 -12.46 -15.92 3.90
CA LYS A 124 -13.30 -15.00 4.66
C LYS A 124 -12.60 -13.66 4.92
N MET A 125 -11.31 -13.66 5.26
CA MET A 125 -10.53 -12.43 5.39
C MET A 125 -10.58 -11.61 4.11
N TYR A 126 -10.38 -12.24 2.96
CA TYR A 126 -10.48 -11.58 1.66
C TYR A 126 -11.88 -11.04 1.38
N THR A 127 -12.87 -11.92 1.45
CA THR A 127 -14.25 -11.61 1.05
C THR A 127 -14.87 -10.53 1.93
N ILE A 128 -14.65 -10.57 3.24
CA ILE A 128 -15.17 -9.59 4.18
C ILE A 128 -14.51 -8.23 3.93
N TYR A 129 -13.18 -8.19 3.71
CA TYR A 129 -12.48 -6.94 3.39
C TYR A 129 -12.97 -6.33 2.08
N ALA A 130 -13.08 -7.14 1.01
CA ALA A 130 -13.50 -6.70 -0.32
C ALA A 130 -14.95 -6.18 -0.35
N ASN A 131 -15.83 -6.76 0.47
CA ASN A 131 -17.25 -6.38 0.50
C ASN A 131 -17.55 -5.13 1.35
N ARG A 132 -16.59 -4.60 2.12
CA ARG A 132 -16.82 -3.41 2.97
C ARG A 132 -17.10 -2.14 2.19
N SER A 133 -16.32 -1.89 1.14
CA SER A 133 -16.50 -0.74 0.23
C SER A 133 -15.66 -0.94 -1.03
N ILE A 134 -15.90 -0.10 -2.05
CA ILE A 134 -15.03 -0.09 -3.24
C ILE A 134 -13.60 0.26 -2.79
N ILE A 135 -12.65 -0.63 -3.11
CA ILE A 135 -11.24 -0.45 -2.76
C ILE A 135 -10.61 0.50 -3.78
N ASN A 136 -10.14 1.66 -3.32
CA ASN A 136 -9.42 2.62 -4.16
C ASN A 136 -7.96 2.75 -3.70
N THR A 137 -7.07 1.99 -4.31
CA THR A 137 -5.64 1.95 -3.96
C THR A 137 -4.77 2.85 -4.82
N HIS A 138 -5.29 3.38 -5.93
CA HIS A 138 -4.53 4.25 -6.82
C HIS A 138 -4.43 5.68 -6.30
N LEU A 139 -3.28 6.30 -6.51
CA LEU A 139 -3.12 7.73 -6.29
C LEU A 139 -3.91 8.52 -7.36
N ASN A 140 -4.59 9.57 -6.93
CA ASN A 140 -5.37 10.44 -7.82
C ASN A 140 -4.45 11.42 -8.58
N ILE A 141 -3.60 10.89 -9.43
CA ILE A 141 -2.66 11.64 -10.27
C ILE A 141 -3.24 11.75 -11.69
N LYS A 142 -3.33 12.96 -12.22
CA LYS A 142 -3.81 13.27 -13.58
C LYS A 142 -2.74 13.99 -14.39
N GLU A 143 -2.77 13.80 -15.71
CA GLU A 143 -1.79 14.38 -16.64
C GLU A 143 -2.01 15.88 -16.90
N ASP A 144 -3.25 16.34 -16.79
CA ASP A 144 -3.72 17.65 -17.25
C ASP A 144 -3.77 18.71 -16.15
N ARG A 145 -3.14 18.44 -14.98
CA ARG A 145 -3.15 19.38 -13.84
C ARG A 145 -1.90 19.27 -12.98
N LEU A 146 -1.65 20.31 -12.18
CA LEU A 146 -0.76 20.20 -11.03
C LEU A 146 -1.43 19.28 -9.97
N ASN A 147 -0.78 18.15 -9.65
CA ASN A 147 -1.25 17.24 -8.63
C ASN A 147 -0.64 17.60 -7.28
N ILE A 148 -1.47 17.84 -6.27
CA ILE A 148 -1.05 18.27 -4.94
C ILE A 148 -1.29 17.14 -3.96
N ILE A 149 -0.21 16.63 -3.36
CA ILE A 149 -0.20 15.56 -2.37
C ILE A 149 0.18 16.16 -1.02
N LEU A 150 -0.70 16.08 -0.03
CA LEU A 150 -0.45 16.49 1.34
C LEU A 150 -0.10 15.26 2.17
N MET A 151 1.10 15.25 2.78
CA MET A 151 1.58 14.14 3.61
C MET A 151 1.38 14.47 5.10
N ILE A 152 0.55 13.71 5.79
CA ILE A 152 0.21 13.92 7.21
C ILE A 152 0.53 12.68 8.04
N GLY A 153 0.68 12.85 9.35
CA GLY A 153 0.96 11.74 10.27
C GLY A 153 1.90 12.13 11.40
N VAL A 154 2.07 11.27 12.38
CA VAL A 154 2.93 11.55 13.55
C VAL A 154 4.42 11.52 13.22
N ASN A 155 5.24 12.12 14.09
CA ASN A 155 6.69 11.99 13.96
C ASN A 155 7.12 10.52 14.14
N GLY A 156 8.03 10.07 13.27
CA GLY A 156 8.52 8.68 13.27
C GLY A 156 7.64 7.69 12.50
N SER A 157 6.46 8.10 12.00
CA SER A 157 5.61 7.22 11.19
C SER A 157 6.18 6.89 9.80
N GLY A 158 7.27 7.53 9.38
CA GLY A 158 7.87 7.30 8.06
C GLY A 158 7.46 8.31 6.98
N LYS A 159 6.89 9.48 7.32
CA LYS A 159 6.50 10.52 6.35
C LYS A 159 7.61 10.88 5.36
N THR A 160 8.76 11.34 5.86
CA THR A 160 9.89 11.77 5.03
C THR A 160 10.38 10.66 4.08
N THR A 161 10.44 9.43 4.59
CA THR A 161 10.79 8.24 3.78
C THR A 161 9.72 7.94 2.74
N SER A 162 8.43 8.04 3.09
CA SER A 162 7.32 7.82 2.15
C SER A 162 7.30 8.88 1.06
N ILE A 163 7.54 10.16 1.39
CA ILE A 163 7.67 11.26 0.42
C ILE A 163 8.74 10.92 -0.62
N SER A 164 9.94 10.49 -0.17
CA SER A 164 11.03 10.16 -1.08
C SER A 164 10.70 8.97 -1.99
N LYS A 165 10.03 7.94 -1.46
CA LYS A 165 9.63 6.76 -2.23
C LYS A 165 8.51 7.08 -3.23
N ILE A 166 7.52 7.89 -2.85
CA ILE A 166 6.47 8.40 -3.76
C ILE A 166 7.10 9.25 -4.86
N ALA A 167 7.99 10.18 -4.49
CA ALA A 167 8.69 11.02 -5.46
C ALA A 167 9.53 10.17 -6.44
N ASN A 168 10.26 9.15 -5.96
CA ASN A 168 11.01 8.24 -6.82
C ASN A 168 10.11 7.49 -7.81
N LYS A 169 8.96 6.98 -7.34
CA LYS A 169 7.98 6.30 -8.20
C LYS A 169 7.48 7.22 -9.31
N LEU A 170 6.97 8.40 -8.94
CA LEU A 170 6.43 9.37 -9.90
C LEU A 170 7.52 9.93 -10.84
N LYS A 171 8.77 10.04 -10.37
CA LYS A 171 9.91 10.43 -11.22
C LYS A 171 10.21 9.37 -12.28
N LYS A 172 10.15 8.08 -11.93
CA LYS A 172 10.29 6.97 -12.89
C LYS A 172 9.17 6.98 -13.95
N GLU A 173 7.99 7.52 -13.61
CA GLU A 173 6.87 7.74 -14.52
C GLU A 173 7.01 9.04 -15.36
N GLY A 174 8.17 9.73 -15.25
CA GLY A 174 8.49 10.93 -16.04
C GLY A 174 7.96 12.24 -15.48
N LYS A 175 7.37 12.27 -14.27
CA LYS A 175 6.80 13.47 -13.67
C LYS A 175 7.88 14.44 -13.16
N LYS A 176 7.64 15.75 -13.33
CA LYS A 176 8.42 16.83 -12.72
C LYS A 176 7.88 17.12 -11.33
N ILE A 177 8.73 16.97 -10.30
CA ILE A 177 8.29 16.94 -8.90
C ILE A 177 8.92 18.07 -8.11
N LEU A 178 8.09 18.79 -7.34
CA LEU A 178 8.51 19.72 -6.30
C LEU A 178 8.10 19.16 -4.93
N ILE A 179 9.02 19.17 -3.97
CA ILE A 179 8.75 18.83 -2.58
C ILE A 179 8.79 20.11 -1.75
N ALA A 180 7.75 20.36 -0.95
CA ALA A 180 7.69 21.47 -0.01
C ALA A 180 8.00 20.99 1.41
N ALA A 181 9.05 21.52 2.04
CA ALA A 181 9.47 21.17 3.40
C ALA A 181 8.65 21.98 4.42
N GLY A 182 7.42 21.54 4.69
CA GLY A 182 6.49 22.20 5.59
C GLY A 182 6.68 21.85 7.08
N ASP A 183 7.52 20.91 7.49
CA ASP A 183 7.90 20.70 8.90
C ASP A 183 8.97 21.73 9.31
N THR A 184 8.57 23.00 9.37
CA THR A 184 9.43 24.17 9.57
C THR A 184 10.06 24.23 10.96
N PHE A 185 9.53 23.46 11.92
CA PHE A 185 10.01 23.44 13.29
C PHE A 185 11.21 22.50 13.52
N ARG A 186 11.52 21.66 12.53
CA ARG A 186 12.57 20.65 12.63
C ARG A 186 13.60 20.81 11.53
N ALA A 187 14.64 21.64 11.82
CA ALA A 187 15.73 21.87 10.83
C ALA A 187 16.33 20.56 10.30
N ALA A 188 16.59 19.59 11.18
CA ALA A 188 17.13 18.28 10.79
C ALA A 188 16.15 17.49 9.87
N ALA A 189 14.83 17.68 9.99
CA ALA A 189 13.87 17.05 9.08
C ALA A 189 13.94 17.66 7.68
N VAL A 190 14.10 18.99 7.60
CA VAL A 190 14.29 19.72 6.33
C VAL A 190 15.58 19.27 5.64
N GLU A 191 16.68 19.18 6.36
CA GLU A 191 17.96 18.70 5.83
C GLU A 191 17.86 17.24 5.34
N GLN A 192 17.23 16.37 6.12
CA GLN A 192 16.99 14.99 5.73
C GLN A 192 16.13 14.90 4.45
N LEU A 193 15.08 15.71 4.36
CA LEU A 193 14.22 15.74 3.20
C LEU A 193 14.96 16.23 1.94
N GLU A 194 15.87 17.21 2.10
CA GLU A 194 16.74 17.71 1.03
C GLU A 194 17.66 16.61 0.50
N ILE A 195 18.31 15.85 1.39
CA ILE A 195 19.16 14.72 0.98
C ILE A 195 18.36 13.71 0.14
N TRP A 196 17.15 13.41 0.57
CA TRP A 196 16.28 12.50 -0.16
C TRP A 196 15.80 13.07 -1.49
N ALA A 197 15.39 14.35 -1.53
CA ALA A 197 14.98 15.03 -2.77
C ALA A 197 16.10 14.98 -3.82
N ASN A 198 17.32 15.32 -3.41
CA ASN A 198 18.50 15.27 -4.28
C ASN A 198 18.80 13.85 -4.79
N ARG A 199 18.65 12.83 -3.93
CA ARG A 199 18.88 11.42 -4.30
C ARG A 199 17.91 10.93 -5.38
N VAL A 200 16.64 11.36 -5.33
CA VAL A 200 15.62 10.95 -6.31
C VAL A 200 15.50 11.90 -7.49
N GLY A 201 16.26 13.01 -7.51
CA GLY A 201 16.23 14.02 -8.57
C GLY A 201 14.94 14.82 -8.57
N ALA A 202 14.34 15.08 -7.41
CA ALA A 202 13.21 15.99 -7.22
C ALA A 202 13.70 17.36 -6.72
N ASP A 203 13.01 18.41 -7.10
CA ASP A 203 13.29 19.74 -6.57
C ASP A 203 12.69 19.91 -5.18
N ILE A 204 13.31 20.74 -4.35
CA ILE A 204 12.83 21.03 -3.00
C ILE A 204 12.69 22.54 -2.78
N LEU A 205 11.60 22.94 -2.13
CA LEU A 205 11.41 24.28 -1.60
C LEU A 205 11.51 24.21 -0.07
N LYS A 206 12.52 24.91 0.46
CA LYS A 206 12.81 25.01 1.90
C LYS A 206 12.24 26.28 2.50
N PRO A 207 11.99 26.31 3.83
CA PRO A 207 11.71 27.56 4.55
C PRO A 207 12.88 28.53 4.36
N ASN A 208 12.57 29.83 4.28
CA ASN A 208 13.57 30.87 4.35
C ASN A 208 14.18 30.95 5.78
N PRO A 209 15.34 31.61 5.96
CA PRO A 209 15.84 31.87 7.29
C PRO A 209 14.78 32.59 8.14
N ASN A 210 14.50 32.06 9.36
CA ASN A 210 13.48 32.56 10.29
C ASN A 210 12.01 32.45 9.81
N GLU A 211 11.72 31.64 8.82
CA GLU A 211 10.37 31.32 8.39
C GLU A 211 9.87 30.07 9.14
N PHE A 212 9.04 30.28 10.17
CA PHE A 212 8.50 29.22 11.00
C PHE A 212 7.04 28.85 10.64
N ASP A 213 6.37 29.65 9.80
CA ASP A 213 4.99 29.39 9.38
C ASP A 213 4.94 28.40 8.21
N PRO A 214 4.43 27.17 8.41
CA PRO A 214 4.26 26.19 7.35
C PRO A 214 3.38 26.71 6.19
N GLY A 215 2.39 27.54 6.52
CA GLY A 215 1.50 28.12 5.51
C GLY A 215 2.22 28.99 4.49
N SER A 216 3.23 29.74 4.91
CA SER A 216 4.05 30.57 4.00
C SER A 216 4.86 29.72 3.05
N VAL A 217 5.46 28.62 3.55
CA VAL A 217 6.21 27.66 2.74
C VAL A 217 5.31 27.00 1.70
N VAL A 218 4.12 26.55 2.11
CA VAL A 218 3.14 25.94 1.21
C VAL A 218 2.67 26.93 0.14
N TYR A 219 2.36 28.16 0.52
CA TYR A 219 1.96 29.19 -0.43
C TYR A 219 3.03 29.43 -1.51
N ARG A 220 4.30 29.61 -1.11
CA ARG A 220 5.42 29.77 -2.05
C ARG A 220 5.62 28.53 -2.93
N ALA A 221 5.40 27.34 -2.38
CA ALA A 221 5.52 26.10 -3.14
C ALA A 221 4.43 25.97 -4.21
N LEU A 222 3.20 26.39 -3.91
CA LEU A 222 2.11 26.44 -4.89
C LEU A 222 2.41 27.45 -6.02
N GLU A 223 2.93 28.65 -5.68
CA GLU A 223 3.34 29.66 -6.67
C GLU A 223 4.46 29.13 -7.58
N LYS A 224 5.51 28.53 -6.98
CA LYS A 224 6.63 27.97 -7.73
C LYS A 224 6.18 26.80 -8.61
N ALA A 225 5.34 25.92 -8.09
CA ALA A 225 4.89 24.75 -8.82
C ALA A 225 4.11 25.12 -10.08
N GLU A 226 3.28 26.17 -10.01
CA GLU A 226 2.55 26.69 -11.14
C GLU A 226 3.48 27.42 -12.13
N ALA A 227 4.29 28.36 -11.65
CA ALA A 227 5.17 29.17 -12.49
C ALA A 227 6.19 28.36 -13.30
N GLU A 228 6.67 27.26 -12.74
CA GLU A 228 7.68 26.40 -13.36
C GLU A 228 7.10 25.11 -13.96
N ASN A 229 5.77 24.98 -14.03
CA ASN A 229 5.05 23.84 -14.62
C ASN A 229 5.51 22.49 -14.03
N TYR A 230 5.37 22.30 -12.71
CA TYR A 230 5.52 21.01 -12.08
C TYR A 230 4.27 20.16 -12.26
N ASP A 231 4.45 18.84 -12.43
CA ASP A 231 3.34 17.89 -12.53
C ASP A 231 2.80 17.52 -11.15
N VAL A 232 3.70 17.47 -10.15
CA VAL A 232 3.36 17.04 -8.79
C VAL A 232 4.04 17.93 -7.76
N LEU A 233 3.27 18.41 -6.79
CA LEU A 233 3.73 19.05 -5.56
C LEU A 233 3.45 18.12 -4.37
N ILE A 234 4.50 17.68 -3.66
CA ILE A 234 4.38 16.88 -2.44
C ILE A 234 4.71 17.79 -1.25
N ILE A 235 3.78 17.90 -0.32
CA ILE A 235 3.89 18.78 0.86
C ILE A 235 4.13 17.93 2.10
N ASP A 236 5.31 18.06 2.72
CA ASP A 236 5.57 17.50 4.06
C ASP A 236 4.93 18.37 5.14
N THR A 237 4.49 17.78 6.24
CA THR A 237 3.92 18.51 7.38
C THR A 237 4.52 18.08 8.70
N ALA A 238 4.41 18.93 9.71
CA ALA A 238 4.74 18.56 11.08
C ALA A 238 3.90 17.38 11.56
N GLY A 239 4.42 16.62 12.54
CA GLY A 239 3.76 15.45 13.10
C GLY A 239 3.78 15.42 14.64
N ARG A 240 3.79 16.58 15.30
CA ARG A 240 3.90 16.72 16.76
C ARG A 240 2.56 16.52 17.45
N LEU A 241 2.14 15.28 17.63
CA LEU A 241 0.85 14.96 18.27
C LEU A 241 0.80 15.34 19.76
N GLN A 242 1.97 15.55 20.41
CA GLN A 242 2.05 16.06 21.79
C GLN A 242 1.37 17.44 21.96
N ASN A 243 1.36 18.25 20.91
CA ASN A 243 0.59 19.49 20.83
C ASN A 243 -0.53 19.36 19.79
N LYS A 244 -1.46 18.43 20.06
CA LYS A 244 -2.54 18.03 19.15
C LYS A 244 -3.32 19.23 18.60
N VAL A 245 -3.73 20.16 19.46
CA VAL A 245 -4.56 21.30 19.05
C VAL A 245 -3.84 22.19 18.04
N ASN A 246 -2.58 22.51 18.30
CA ASN A 246 -1.79 23.35 17.40
C ASN A 246 -1.54 22.64 16.06
N LEU A 247 -1.18 21.34 16.09
CA LEU A 247 -0.99 20.56 14.87
C LEU A 247 -2.27 20.52 14.01
N MET A 248 -3.42 20.27 14.62
CA MET A 248 -4.70 20.22 13.89
C MET A 248 -5.09 21.59 13.30
N ASN A 249 -4.81 22.67 14.01
CA ASN A 249 -5.03 24.04 13.49
C ASN A 249 -4.07 24.38 12.34
N GLU A 250 -2.81 23.94 12.43
CA GLU A 250 -1.82 24.09 11.37
C GLU A 250 -2.25 23.33 10.10
N LEU A 251 -2.67 22.07 10.21
CA LEU A 251 -3.16 21.27 9.09
C LEU A 251 -4.40 21.90 8.43
N LYS A 252 -5.35 22.40 9.23
CA LYS A 252 -6.52 23.14 8.73
C LYS A 252 -6.11 24.40 7.95
N LYS A 253 -5.12 25.15 8.47
CA LYS A 253 -4.58 26.36 7.81
C LYS A 253 -3.93 25.99 6.48
N VAL A 254 -3.06 24.98 6.45
CA VAL A 254 -2.39 24.48 5.25
C VAL A 254 -3.42 24.06 4.21
N ASN A 255 -4.40 23.25 4.61
CA ASN A 255 -5.47 22.80 3.71
C ASN A 255 -6.27 23.98 3.11
N LYS A 256 -6.61 24.99 3.94
CA LYS A 256 -7.30 26.19 3.46
C LYS A 256 -6.45 27.01 2.47
N ILE A 257 -5.14 27.11 2.68
CA ILE A 257 -4.23 27.78 1.75
C ILE A 257 -4.24 27.07 0.38
N ILE A 258 -4.17 25.75 0.38
CA ILE A 258 -4.23 24.93 -0.82
C ILE A 258 -5.55 25.16 -1.55
N GLN A 259 -6.69 25.04 -0.85
CA GLN A 259 -8.04 25.16 -1.41
C GLN A 259 -8.36 26.56 -1.92
N ASN A 260 -7.81 27.61 -1.33
CA ASN A 260 -7.98 28.98 -1.82
C ASN A 260 -7.40 29.16 -3.23
N LYS A 261 -6.36 28.43 -3.59
CA LYS A 261 -5.74 28.50 -4.92
C LYS A 261 -6.26 27.39 -5.86
N TYR A 262 -6.47 26.20 -5.33
CA TYR A 262 -6.96 25.02 -6.04
C TYR A 262 -8.14 24.42 -5.26
N PRO A 263 -9.40 24.77 -5.59
CA PRO A 263 -10.57 24.40 -4.80
C PRO A 263 -10.75 22.88 -4.61
N ASP A 264 -10.33 22.09 -5.61
CA ASP A 264 -10.42 20.62 -5.58
C ASP A 264 -9.21 19.93 -4.92
N ALA A 265 -8.21 20.70 -4.47
CA ALA A 265 -6.99 20.18 -3.84
C ALA A 265 -7.06 20.28 -2.29
N PRO A 266 -6.24 19.50 -1.57
CA PRO A 266 -5.26 18.54 -2.07
C PRO A 266 -5.93 17.38 -2.80
N HIS A 267 -5.33 16.94 -3.91
CA HIS A 267 -5.87 15.82 -4.69
C HIS A 267 -5.64 14.48 -4.00
N GLU A 268 -4.60 14.43 -3.17
CA GLU A 268 -4.34 13.37 -2.20
C GLU A 268 -3.95 14.00 -0.86
N SER A 269 -4.58 13.52 0.20
CA SER A 269 -4.20 13.80 1.58
C SER A 269 -3.89 12.47 2.24
N LEU A 270 -2.61 12.10 2.26
CA LEU A 270 -2.16 10.77 2.65
C LEU A 270 -1.73 10.76 4.11
N LEU A 271 -2.41 9.96 4.92
CA LEU A 271 -2.04 9.73 6.31
C LEU A 271 -1.03 8.57 6.41
N VAL A 272 0.16 8.89 6.90
CA VAL A 272 1.24 7.91 7.10
C VAL A 272 1.12 7.28 8.48
N LEU A 273 0.85 5.98 8.51
CA LEU A 273 0.75 5.18 9.73
C LEU A 273 1.89 4.16 9.81
N ASP A 274 2.41 3.98 11.00
CA ASP A 274 3.41 2.97 11.33
C ASP A 274 2.69 1.69 11.78
N ALA A 275 2.81 0.61 11.02
CA ALA A 275 2.15 -0.67 11.31
C ALA A 275 2.57 -1.25 12.67
N THR A 276 3.79 -0.96 13.13
CA THR A 276 4.29 -1.48 14.42
C THR A 276 3.56 -0.89 15.63
N THR A 277 2.81 0.20 15.43
CA THR A 277 2.06 0.86 16.53
C THR A 277 0.72 0.20 16.82
N GLY A 278 0.23 -0.67 15.94
CA GLY A 278 -1.03 -1.40 16.13
C GLY A 278 -2.21 -0.47 16.40
N GLN A 279 -3.06 -0.82 17.35
CA GLN A 279 -4.25 -0.05 17.73
C GLN A 279 -3.98 1.40 18.15
N ASN A 280 -2.78 1.70 18.66
CA ASN A 280 -2.39 3.09 18.95
C ASN A 280 -2.34 3.93 17.66
N GLY A 281 -1.88 3.34 16.53
CA GLY A 281 -1.90 3.99 15.22
C GLY A 281 -3.30 4.31 14.75
N ILE A 282 -4.25 3.39 14.94
CA ILE A 282 -5.68 3.61 14.63
C ILE A 282 -6.25 4.78 15.43
N SER A 283 -5.98 4.81 16.75
CA SER A 283 -6.41 5.91 17.61
C SER A 283 -5.85 7.27 17.16
N GLN A 284 -4.58 7.32 16.75
CA GLN A 284 -3.97 8.53 16.19
C GLN A 284 -4.65 8.94 14.86
N ALA A 285 -4.94 7.99 14.00
CA ALA A 285 -5.57 8.23 12.69
C ALA A 285 -6.96 8.87 12.83
N LYS A 286 -7.77 8.46 13.81
CA LYS A 286 -9.07 9.07 14.10
C LYS A 286 -8.95 10.58 14.32
N HIS A 287 -7.90 11.03 15.04
CA HIS A 287 -7.67 12.46 15.28
C HIS A 287 -7.30 13.24 14.02
N PHE A 288 -6.52 12.66 13.11
CA PHE A 288 -6.20 13.32 11.85
C PHE A 288 -7.43 13.41 10.95
N LYS A 289 -8.27 12.37 10.89
CA LYS A 289 -9.53 12.35 10.14
C LYS A 289 -10.50 13.44 10.57
N GLU A 290 -10.54 13.76 11.87
CA GLU A 290 -11.34 14.86 12.43
C GLU A 290 -10.83 16.25 12.01
N ALA A 291 -9.54 16.38 11.72
CA ALA A 291 -8.89 17.67 11.49
C ALA A 291 -8.83 18.07 10.01
N THR A 292 -8.66 17.10 9.12
CA THR A 292 -8.50 17.34 7.70
C THR A 292 -9.06 16.16 6.90
N PRO A 293 -9.60 16.38 5.69
CA PRO A 293 -9.96 15.29 4.81
C PRO A 293 -8.74 14.42 4.55
N VAL A 294 -8.88 13.11 4.73
CA VAL A 294 -7.85 12.11 4.42
C VAL A 294 -8.37 11.25 3.27
N SER A 295 -7.61 11.14 2.20
CA SER A 295 -7.99 10.40 0.99
C SER A 295 -7.52 8.95 1.00
N GLY A 296 -6.55 8.61 1.87
CA GLY A 296 -6.01 7.25 1.98
C GLY A 296 -4.84 7.15 2.94
N ILE A 297 -4.45 5.92 3.20
CA ILE A 297 -3.39 5.56 4.14
C ILE A 297 -2.13 5.12 3.39
N VAL A 298 -0.97 5.58 3.89
CA VAL A 298 0.34 4.99 3.60
C VAL A 298 0.75 4.20 4.83
N LEU A 299 0.67 2.88 4.76
CA LEU A 299 1.03 2.00 5.87
C LEU A 299 2.50 1.60 5.76
N THR A 300 3.31 1.99 6.73
CA THR A 300 4.77 1.79 6.73
C THR A 300 5.21 0.68 7.67
N LYS A 301 6.45 0.21 7.51
CA LYS A 301 7.15 -0.72 8.43
C LYS A 301 6.46 -2.07 8.62
N MET A 302 5.77 -2.57 7.59
CA MET A 302 5.15 -3.89 7.62
C MET A 302 6.18 -5.02 7.80
N ASP A 303 7.39 -4.83 7.30
CA ASP A 303 8.55 -5.74 7.49
C ASP A 303 9.06 -5.80 8.94
N GLY A 304 8.67 -4.81 9.75
CA GLY A 304 9.05 -4.70 11.16
C GLY A 304 8.06 -5.35 12.14
N THR A 305 6.85 -5.67 11.72
CA THR A 305 5.78 -6.16 12.62
C THR A 305 5.48 -7.65 12.42
N SER A 306 5.16 -8.33 13.52
CA SER A 306 4.55 -9.66 13.52
C SER A 306 3.01 -9.61 13.43
N LYS A 307 2.41 -8.41 13.42
CA LYS A 307 0.97 -8.16 13.48
C LYS A 307 0.47 -7.60 12.15
N GLY A 308 0.07 -8.47 11.24
CA GLY A 308 -0.40 -8.12 9.91
C GLY A 308 -1.83 -7.59 9.86
N GLY A 309 -2.62 -7.87 10.89
CA GLY A 309 -4.06 -7.61 10.91
C GLY A 309 -4.49 -6.14 10.96
N ILE A 310 -3.56 -5.22 11.19
CA ILE A 310 -3.86 -3.77 11.28
C ILE A 310 -4.58 -3.23 10.03
N ILE A 311 -4.38 -3.82 8.87
CA ILE A 311 -5.07 -3.42 7.62
C ILE A 311 -6.58 -3.61 7.74
N PHE A 312 -7.03 -4.69 8.38
CA PHE A 312 -8.45 -4.95 8.62
C PHE A 312 -9.03 -3.93 9.59
N SER A 313 -8.27 -3.57 10.64
CA SER A 313 -8.66 -2.53 11.60
C SER A 313 -8.75 -1.14 10.96
N ILE A 314 -7.82 -0.78 10.06
CA ILE A 314 -7.90 0.47 9.27
C ILE A 314 -9.21 0.52 8.48
N LYS A 315 -9.55 -0.55 7.78
CA LYS A 315 -10.76 -0.62 6.96
C LYS A 315 -12.03 -0.55 7.81
N ASP A 316 -12.04 -1.25 8.93
CA ASP A 316 -13.20 -1.35 9.82
C ASP A 316 -13.43 -0.05 10.62
N GLU A 317 -12.41 0.43 11.32
CA GLU A 317 -12.55 1.50 12.29
C GLU A 317 -12.39 2.90 11.69
N LEU A 318 -11.66 3.03 10.59
CA LEU A 318 -11.42 4.31 9.94
C LEU A 318 -12.26 4.50 8.67
N ASP A 319 -12.82 3.42 8.10
CA ASP A 319 -13.47 3.43 6.78
C ASP A 319 -12.59 4.14 5.74
N MET A 320 -11.33 3.69 5.65
CA MET A 320 -10.32 4.25 4.77
C MET A 320 -9.58 3.15 4.02
N ASP A 321 -9.11 3.47 2.82
CA ASP A 321 -8.31 2.55 2.03
C ASP A 321 -6.81 2.74 2.31
N VAL A 322 -6.10 1.64 2.44
CA VAL A 322 -4.64 1.66 2.33
C VAL A 322 -4.31 1.80 0.85
N LYS A 323 -3.66 2.89 0.47
CA LYS A 323 -3.23 3.12 -0.91
C LYS A 323 -1.82 2.61 -1.18
N LEU A 324 -0.94 2.81 -0.21
CA LEU A 324 0.46 2.41 -0.32
C LEU A 324 0.89 1.64 0.92
N ILE A 325 1.73 0.63 0.71
CA ILE A 325 2.27 -0.24 1.75
C ILE A 325 3.80 -0.27 1.69
N GLY A 326 4.45 -0.01 2.82
CA GLY A 326 5.92 -0.07 2.98
C GLY A 326 6.35 -1.45 3.44
N LEU A 327 7.06 -2.16 2.58
CA LEU A 327 7.46 -3.57 2.74
C LEU A 327 8.96 -3.73 3.02
N GLY A 328 9.68 -2.64 3.30
CA GLY A 328 11.11 -2.64 3.57
C GLY A 328 11.75 -1.25 3.49
N GLU A 329 13.07 -1.20 3.65
CA GLU A 329 13.84 0.05 3.76
C GLU A 329 14.29 0.64 2.40
N LYS A 330 14.36 -0.16 1.33
CA LYS A 330 14.83 0.28 0.02
C LYS A 330 13.87 1.29 -0.60
N ILE A 331 14.38 2.11 -1.52
CA ILE A 331 13.61 3.17 -2.18
C ILE A 331 12.41 2.62 -2.97
N ASP A 332 12.49 1.40 -3.47
CA ASP A 332 11.45 0.71 -4.25
C ASP A 332 10.56 -0.23 -3.40
N ASP A 333 10.68 -0.21 -2.06
CA ASP A 333 9.91 -1.06 -1.16
C ASP A 333 8.57 -0.42 -0.72
N LEU A 334 8.14 0.66 -1.36
CA LEU A 334 6.79 1.21 -1.23
C LEU A 334 5.97 0.76 -2.44
N GLN A 335 4.95 -0.06 -2.18
CA GLN A 335 4.09 -0.64 -3.22
C GLN A 335 2.67 -0.09 -3.14
N GLU A 336 1.95 -0.09 -4.25
CA GLU A 336 0.50 0.09 -4.21
C GLU A 336 -0.13 -1.11 -3.49
N PHE A 337 -1.09 -0.84 -2.61
CA PHE A 337 -1.76 -1.90 -1.89
C PHE A 337 -2.55 -2.79 -2.84
N ASP A 338 -2.41 -4.08 -2.65
CA ASP A 338 -3.02 -5.13 -3.44
C ASP A 338 -3.52 -6.21 -2.48
N LEU A 339 -4.83 -6.35 -2.41
CA LEU A 339 -5.46 -7.25 -1.45
C LEU A 339 -5.10 -8.72 -1.72
N ASP A 340 -5.04 -9.13 -2.99
CA ASP A 340 -4.72 -10.51 -3.37
C ASP A 340 -3.32 -10.88 -2.88
N ASN A 341 -2.33 -10.02 -3.21
CA ASN A 341 -0.95 -10.23 -2.80
C ASN A 341 -0.77 -10.15 -1.29
N PHE A 342 -1.54 -9.28 -0.61
CA PHE A 342 -1.51 -9.14 0.83
C PHE A 342 -2.04 -10.39 1.53
N ILE A 343 -3.23 -10.86 1.18
CA ILE A 343 -3.82 -12.07 1.78
C ILE A 343 -2.95 -13.28 1.49
N TYR A 344 -2.50 -13.45 0.23
CA TYR A 344 -1.59 -14.53 -0.13
C TYR A 344 -0.31 -14.50 0.73
N ALA A 345 0.36 -13.35 0.84
CA ALA A 345 1.59 -13.23 1.61
C ALA A 345 1.38 -13.47 3.12
N LEU A 346 0.21 -13.09 3.66
CA LEU A 346 -0.13 -13.28 5.07
C LEU A 346 -0.46 -14.74 5.40
N THR A 347 -1.01 -15.52 4.46
CA THR A 347 -1.58 -16.84 4.71
C THR A 347 -0.90 -17.98 3.94
N LYS A 348 0.13 -17.70 3.14
CA LYS A 348 0.76 -18.70 2.24
C LYS A 348 1.26 -19.97 2.92
N ASP A 349 1.76 -19.87 4.15
CA ASP A 349 2.30 -21.03 4.86
C ASP A 349 1.19 -21.90 5.48
N LEU A 350 0.02 -21.33 5.73
CA LEU A 350 -1.19 -22.06 6.09
C LEU A 350 -1.70 -22.94 4.94
N ILE A 351 -1.57 -22.46 3.70
CA ILE A 351 -2.07 -23.14 2.51
C ILE A 351 -1.07 -24.22 2.06
N LYS A 352 0.25 -23.98 2.16
CA LYS A 352 1.29 -24.91 1.72
C LYS A 352 1.38 -26.21 2.52
N GLU A 353 1.05 -26.22 3.81
CA GLU A 353 1.02 -27.47 4.60
C GLU A 353 -0.02 -28.46 4.05
N TYR A 354 -1.05 -27.98 3.36
CA TYR A 354 -2.10 -28.81 2.77
C TYR A 354 -1.65 -29.50 1.46
N GLU A 355 -0.80 -28.86 0.66
CA GLU A 355 -0.31 -29.44 -0.61
C GLU A 355 0.79 -30.50 -0.42
N GLN A 356 1.38 -30.63 0.78
CA GLN A 356 2.47 -31.56 1.08
C GLN A 356 2.02 -32.84 1.81
N GLN A 357 0.73 -33.01 2.10
CA GLN A 357 0.11 -34.20 2.68
C GLN A 357 -0.77 -34.92 1.66
#